data_9e19e660c38c71359aadec7eed1ceef8
#
_entry.id   9e19e660c38c71359aadec7eed1ceef8
#
_cell.length_a   1.000
_cell.length_b   1.000
_cell.length_c   1.000
_cell.angle_alpha   90.00
_cell.angle_beta   90.00
_cell.angle_gamma   90.00
#
_symmetry.space_group_name_H-M   'P 1'
#
loop_
_entity.id
_entity.type
_entity.pdbx_description
1 polymer ?
#
loop_
_entity_poly.entity_id
_entity_poly.type
_entity_poly.pdbx_seq_one_letter_code
_entity_poly.pdbx_strand_id
1 'polypeptide(L)'
;MKKKRPLQKCVAFALGVFFFIFFWWLLSFSLEANDLHYLPSPFRIFEEVGALLFGGGALKTWSAIGYSSLKLFIGFSISFVLALALGTLSSLFPLFASFEKSHILLFRSIPTAGIALVLGTAFWLELPFLQPFIPSLLTILVAFPILYQGFLDGILAIGDEVKDALRLEGAERKMESVLFVYWPGASNFIILSITQALGLSFKVTIMSEIVTNSGTSKAMGLGTLIGKAITLDADLEAALGYSLIAVLLVFVVDGIFFFPKKKIEEEISD
;
A
#
# COMPACT_ATOMS: atom_id res chain seq x y z
N MET A 1 8.65 38.17 -1.73
CA MET A 1 8.73 37.51 -0.38
C MET A 1 8.31 36.02 -0.36
N LYS A 2 8.49 35.23 -1.44
CA LYS A 2 8.01 33.83 -1.52
C LYS A 2 9.07 32.73 -1.24
N LYS A 3 10.33 33.07 -0.99
CA LYS A 3 11.45 32.09 -0.91
C LYS A 3 11.69 31.44 0.46
N LYS A 4 11.05 31.90 1.55
CA LYS A 4 11.25 31.36 2.92
C LYS A 4 10.36 30.14 3.28
N ARG A 5 9.32 29.83 2.50
CA ARG A 5 8.37 28.77 2.81
C ARG A 5 8.92 27.32 2.74
N PRO A 6 9.81 26.94 1.78
CA PRO A 6 10.32 25.57 1.74
C PRO A 6 11.21 25.23 2.94
N LEU A 7 12.07 26.15 3.37
CA LEU A 7 12.94 25.94 4.53
C LEU A 7 12.14 25.77 5.83
N GLN A 8 11.09 26.59 6.03
CA GLN A 8 10.22 26.46 7.20
C GLN A 8 9.46 25.11 7.22
N LYS A 9 9.03 24.60 6.07
CA LYS A 9 8.40 23.28 5.97
C LYS A 9 9.38 22.15 6.28
N CYS A 10 10.62 22.23 5.78
CA CYS A 10 11.66 21.26 6.12
C CYS A 10 12.00 21.27 7.62
N VAL A 11 12.13 22.46 8.22
CA VAL A 11 12.38 22.60 9.66
C VAL A 11 11.22 22.05 10.48
N ALA A 12 9.99 22.36 10.12
CA ALA A 12 8.80 21.84 10.80
C ALA A 12 8.71 20.31 10.70
N PHE A 13 9.02 19.74 9.54
CA PHE A 13 9.08 18.29 9.35
C PHE A 13 10.17 17.64 10.21
N ALA A 14 11.38 18.21 10.20
CA ALA A 14 12.50 17.72 11.00
C ALA A 14 12.20 17.79 12.51
N LEU A 15 11.55 18.86 12.96
CA LEU A 15 11.08 18.99 14.35
C LEU A 15 10.04 17.92 14.69
N GLY A 16 9.10 17.64 13.79
CA GLY A 16 8.10 16.58 13.98
C GLY A 16 8.74 15.19 14.16
N VAL A 17 9.70 14.85 13.30
CA VAL A 17 10.47 13.60 13.41
C VAL A 17 11.29 13.57 14.70
N PHE A 18 11.95 14.67 15.06
CA PHE A 18 12.71 14.78 16.30
C PHE A 18 11.83 14.56 17.54
N PHE A 19 10.66 15.22 17.62
CA PHE A 19 9.73 15.03 18.72
C PHE A 19 9.21 13.60 18.79
N PHE A 20 8.91 12.96 17.66
CA PHE A 20 8.48 11.57 17.63
C PHE A 20 9.55 10.63 18.22
N ILE A 21 10.82 10.76 17.78
CA ILE A 21 11.95 9.96 18.27
C ILE A 21 12.21 10.28 19.75
N PHE A 22 12.11 11.53 20.16
CA PHE A 22 12.31 11.97 21.54
C PHE A 22 11.24 11.36 22.47
N PHE A 23 9.96 11.40 22.09
CA PHE A 23 8.88 10.79 22.87
C PHE A 23 9.03 9.27 22.95
N TRP A 24 9.40 8.62 21.86
CA TRP A 24 9.69 7.20 21.87
C TRP A 24 10.83 6.88 22.83
N TRP A 25 11.92 7.61 22.75
CA TRP A 25 13.06 7.43 23.66
C TRP A 25 12.66 7.65 25.12
N LEU A 26 11.91 8.72 25.41
CA LEU A 26 11.43 9.02 26.75
C LEU A 26 10.54 7.90 27.31
N LEU A 27 9.63 7.38 26.49
CA LEU A 27 8.75 6.27 26.86
C LEU A 27 9.55 4.98 27.13
N SER A 28 10.48 4.65 26.24
CA SER A 28 11.38 3.49 26.40
C SER A 28 12.19 3.61 27.69
N PHE A 29 12.77 4.78 27.96
CA PHE A 29 13.54 5.06 29.19
C PHE A 29 12.67 4.92 30.45
N SER A 30 11.44 5.45 30.41
CA SER A 30 10.50 5.34 31.54
C SER A 30 10.07 3.90 31.81
N LEU A 31 9.87 3.08 30.78
CA LEU A 31 9.54 1.66 30.93
C LEU A 31 10.73 0.87 31.47
N GLU A 32 11.93 1.11 30.94
CA GLU A 32 13.17 0.43 31.38
C GLU A 32 13.48 0.76 32.86
N ALA A 33 13.21 2.00 33.30
CA ALA A 33 13.36 2.40 34.71
C ALA A 33 12.41 1.67 35.68
N ASN A 34 11.34 1.06 35.15
CA ASN A 34 10.38 0.24 35.92
C ASN A 34 10.52 -1.27 35.63
N ASP A 35 11.68 -1.72 35.16
CA ASP A 35 11.97 -3.11 34.79
C ASP A 35 11.02 -3.69 33.69
N LEU A 36 10.38 -2.82 32.92
CA LEU A 36 9.48 -3.20 31.83
C LEU A 36 10.19 -3.08 30.47
N HIS A 37 10.67 -4.20 29.95
CA HIS A 37 11.45 -4.27 28.70
C HIS A 37 10.57 -4.48 27.45
N TYR A 38 9.36 -3.87 27.41
CA TYR A 38 8.41 -4.05 26.29
C TYR A 38 8.66 -3.15 25.09
N LEU A 39 9.44 -2.08 25.24
CA LEU A 39 9.71 -1.13 24.18
C LEU A 39 11.21 -0.80 24.12
N PRO A 40 11.96 -1.42 23.20
CA PRO A 40 13.37 -1.10 22.98
C PRO A 40 13.58 0.37 22.61
N SER A 41 14.75 0.91 22.97
CA SER A 41 15.08 2.29 22.64
C SER A 41 15.26 2.49 21.12
N PRO A 42 14.97 3.70 20.58
CA PRO A 42 15.16 3.97 19.15
C PRO A 42 16.56 3.62 18.65
N PHE A 43 17.58 3.88 19.46
CA PHE A 43 18.98 3.61 19.08
C PHE A 43 19.26 2.13 18.89
N ARG A 44 18.76 1.27 19.79
CA ARG A 44 18.88 -0.20 19.64
C ARG A 44 18.18 -0.70 18.37
N ILE A 45 17.00 -0.13 18.06
CA ILE A 45 16.28 -0.51 16.84
C ILE A 45 17.03 -0.09 15.58
N PHE A 46 17.65 1.11 15.56
CA PHE A 46 18.46 1.52 14.41
C PHE A 46 19.71 0.64 14.25
N GLU A 47 20.36 0.25 15.34
CA GLU A 47 21.49 -0.69 15.34
C GLU A 47 21.05 -2.06 14.80
N GLU A 48 19.90 -2.57 15.26
CA GLU A 48 19.31 -3.83 14.81
C GLU A 48 18.96 -3.78 13.31
N VAL A 49 18.37 -2.70 12.80
CA VAL A 49 18.14 -2.50 11.36
C VAL A 49 19.45 -2.59 10.57
N GLY A 50 20.52 -2.00 11.09
CA GLY A 50 21.85 -2.11 10.48
C GLY A 50 22.35 -3.56 10.44
N ALA A 51 22.20 -4.30 11.54
CA ALA A 51 22.57 -5.71 11.62
C ALA A 51 21.72 -6.59 10.70
N LEU A 52 20.41 -6.34 10.61
CA LEU A 52 19.48 -7.07 9.74
C LEU A 52 19.74 -6.82 8.25
N LEU A 53 20.16 -5.60 7.85
CA LEU A 53 20.38 -5.26 6.45
C LEU A 53 21.79 -5.56 5.96
N PHE A 54 22.80 -5.50 6.84
CA PHE A 54 24.22 -5.57 6.45
C PHE A 54 25.02 -6.61 7.24
N GLY A 55 24.44 -7.22 8.28
CA GLY A 55 25.07 -8.25 9.08
C GLY A 55 24.95 -9.66 8.51
N GLY A 56 25.27 -10.67 9.31
CA GLY A 56 25.24 -12.08 8.89
C GLY A 56 23.87 -12.61 8.45
N GLY A 57 22.77 -11.98 8.87
CA GLY A 57 21.38 -12.29 8.47
C GLY A 57 20.88 -11.55 7.25
N ALA A 58 21.68 -10.67 6.64
CA ALA A 58 21.26 -9.75 5.57
C ALA A 58 20.61 -10.48 4.38
N LEU A 59 21.15 -11.60 3.93
CA LEU A 59 20.60 -12.37 2.81
C LEU A 59 19.14 -12.81 3.08
N LYS A 60 18.84 -13.22 4.32
CA LYS A 60 17.49 -13.60 4.76
C LYS A 60 16.54 -12.39 4.69
N THR A 61 16.99 -11.23 5.16
CA THR A 61 16.22 -9.99 5.13
C THR A 61 15.95 -9.53 3.71
N TRP A 62 16.96 -9.48 2.85
CA TRP A 62 16.79 -9.08 1.45
C TRP A 62 15.91 -10.04 0.67
N SER A 63 16.02 -11.35 0.90
CA SER A 63 15.12 -12.32 0.29
C SER A 63 13.67 -12.13 0.76
N ALA A 64 13.45 -11.82 2.04
CA ALA A 64 12.12 -11.55 2.58
C ALA A 64 11.50 -10.27 1.99
N ILE A 65 12.29 -9.20 1.82
CA ILE A 65 11.87 -7.98 1.12
C ILE A 65 11.44 -8.35 -0.32
N GLY A 66 12.24 -9.15 -1.02
CA GLY A 66 11.93 -9.59 -2.38
C GLY A 66 10.62 -10.38 -2.45
N TYR A 67 10.38 -11.31 -1.54
CA TYR A 67 9.14 -12.10 -1.50
C TYR A 67 7.90 -11.27 -1.18
N SER A 68 7.96 -10.36 -0.20
CA SER A 68 6.85 -9.45 0.09
C SER A 68 6.56 -8.53 -1.10
N SER A 69 7.61 -7.98 -1.72
CA SER A 69 7.48 -7.14 -2.91
C SER A 69 6.88 -7.89 -4.10
N LEU A 70 7.26 -9.15 -4.31
CA LEU A 70 6.70 -9.99 -5.37
C LEU A 70 5.21 -10.26 -5.16
N LYS A 71 4.79 -10.61 -3.94
CA LYS A 71 3.37 -10.84 -3.60
C LYS A 71 2.54 -9.57 -3.78
N LEU A 72 3.08 -8.43 -3.33
CA LEU A 72 2.48 -7.12 -3.57
C LEU A 72 2.32 -6.86 -5.07
N PHE A 73 3.41 -7.02 -5.84
CA PHE A 73 3.41 -6.74 -7.28
C PHE A 73 2.39 -7.61 -8.03
N ILE A 74 2.30 -8.90 -7.71
CA ILE A 74 1.32 -9.81 -8.33
C ILE A 74 -0.11 -9.33 -8.03
N GLY A 75 -0.45 -9.12 -6.75
CA GLY A 75 -1.78 -8.68 -6.35
C GLY A 75 -2.14 -7.32 -6.93
N PHE A 76 -1.19 -6.38 -6.90
CA PHE A 76 -1.38 -5.04 -7.44
C PHE A 76 -1.56 -5.02 -8.97
N SER A 77 -0.77 -5.79 -9.72
CA SER A 77 -0.89 -5.88 -11.18
C SER A 77 -2.24 -6.46 -11.60
N ILE A 78 -2.70 -7.50 -10.92
CA ILE A 78 -4.05 -8.06 -11.15
C ILE A 78 -5.12 -7.00 -10.86
N SER A 79 -5.01 -6.29 -9.73
CA SER A 79 -5.93 -5.22 -9.36
C SER A 79 -5.98 -4.10 -10.40
N PHE A 80 -4.83 -3.70 -10.90
CA PHE A 80 -4.72 -2.65 -11.90
C PHE A 80 -5.39 -3.04 -13.21
N VAL A 81 -5.12 -4.24 -13.71
CA VAL A 81 -5.76 -4.77 -14.93
C VAL A 81 -7.27 -4.87 -14.75
N LEU A 82 -7.74 -5.41 -13.62
CA LEU A 82 -9.16 -5.52 -13.31
C LEU A 82 -9.81 -4.12 -13.21
N ALA A 83 -9.17 -3.16 -12.56
CA ALA A 83 -9.69 -1.80 -12.41
C ALA A 83 -9.83 -1.10 -13.75
N LEU A 84 -8.84 -1.22 -14.63
CA LEU A 84 -8.92 -0.66 -15.98
C LEU A 84 -10.00 -1.36 -16.82
N ALA A 85 -10.07 -2.69 -16.79
CA ALA A 85 -11.06 -3.45 -17.56
C ALA A 85 -12.49 -3.12 -17.11
N LEU A 86 -12.76 -3.20 -15.79
CA LEU A 86 -14.10 -2.92 -15.25
C LEU A 86 -14.43 -1.43 -15.29
N GLY A 87 -13.46 -0.54 -15.11
CA GLY A 87 -13.64 0.89 -15.28
C GLY A 87 -13.97 1.26 -16.72
N THR A 88 -13.31 0.64 -17.70
CA THR A 88 -13.66 0.76 -19.12
C THR A 88 -15.09 0.28 -19.39
N LEU A 89 -15.46 -0.87 -18.84
CA LEU A 89 -16.82 -1.40 -18.99
C LEU A 89 -17.85 -0.47 -18.35
N SER A 90 -17.56 0.12 -17.20
CA SER A 90 -18.42 1.08 -16.52
C SER A 90 -18.60 2.40 -17.30
N SER A 91 -17.58 2.82 -18.03
CA SER A 91 -17.67 4.01 -18.89
C SER A 91 -18.53 3.77 -20.15
N LEU A 92 -18.55 2.53 -20.64
CA LEU A 92 -19.39 2.14 -21.78
C LEU A 92 -20.85 1.87 -21.39
N PHE A 93 -21.06 1.31 -20.19
CA PHE A 93 -22.37 0.84 -19.73
C PHE A 93 -22.74 1.43 -18.37
N PRO A 94 -23.58 2.49 -18.31
CA PRO A 94 -23.94 3.16 -17.03
C PRO A 94 -24.66 2.24 -16.03
N LEU A 95 -25.42 1.26 -16.51
CA LEU A 95 -26.05 0.27 -15.64
C LEU A 95 -25.01 -0.60 -14.92
N PHE A 96 -23.93 -0.95 -15.61
CA PHE A 96 -22.82 -1.68 -15.03
C PHE A 96 -22.08 -0.84 -13.98
N ALA A 97 -21.86 0.45 -14.24
CA ALA A 97 -21.27 1.36 -13.26
C ALA A 97 -22.11 1.44 -11.97
N SER A 98 -23.45 1.46 -12.08
CA SER A 98 -24.34 1.48 -10.92
C SER A 98 -24.31 0.16 -10.14
N PHE A 99 -24.21 -0.96 -10.83
CA PHE A 99 -24.05 -2.29 -10.23
C PHE A 99 -22.72 -2.41 -9.48
N GLU A 100 -21.60 -2.02 -10.11
CA GLU A 100 -20.26 -2.08 -9.51
C GLU A 100 -20.10 -1.17 -8.29
N LYS A 101 -20.77 -0.03 -8.25
CA LYS A 101 -20.71 0.89 -7.10
C LYS A 101 -21.04 0.18 -5.78
N SER A 102 -22.01 -0.71 -5.78
CA SER A 102 -22.38 -1.49 -4.57
C SER A 102 -21.29 -2.48 -4.17
N HIS A 103 -20.65 -3.15 -5.14
CA HIS A 103 -19.56 -4.09 -4.87
C HIS A 103 -18.32 -3.36 -4.35
N ILE A 104 -17.95 -2.24 -4.95
CA ILE A 104 -16.82 -1.41 -4.48
C ILE A 104 -17.02 -0.96 -3.04
N LEU A 105 -18.24 -0.55 -2.66
CA LEU A 105 -18.56 -0.18 -1.29
C LEU A 105 -18.40 -1.37 -0.34
N LEU A 106 -18.86 -2.55 -0.73
CA LEU A 106 -18.70 -3.78 0.07
C LEU A 106 -17.22 -4.11 0.25
N PHE A 107 -16.42 -4.15 -0.82
CA PHE A 107 -14.98 -4.44 -0.72
C PHE A 107 -14.24 -3.48 0.21
N ARG A 108 -14.56 -2.20 0.17
CA ARG A 108 -13.95 -1.19 1.07
C ARG A 108 -14.37 -1.34 2.52
N SER A 109 -15.53 -1.93 2.80
CA SER A 109 -16.04 -2.12 4.16
C SER A 109 -15.51 -3.38 4.84
N ILE A 110 -14.86 -4.27 4.10
CA ILE A 110 -14.37 -5.54 4.62
C ILE A 110 -13.15 -5.33 5.53
N PRO A 111 -13.17 -5.83 6.78
CA PRO A 111 -12.02 -5.78 7.67
C PRO A 111 -10.94 -6.76 7.20
N THR A 112 -9.94 -6.25 6.49
CA THR A 112 -8.87 -7.07 5.86
C THR A 112 -8.14 -7.98 6.84
N ALA A 113 -7.94 -7.55 8.10
CA ALA A 113 -7.35 -8.37 9.15
C ALA A 113 -8.18 -9.61 9.47
N GLY A 114 -9.50 -9.43 9.57
CA GLY A 114 -10.42 -10.55 9.83
C GLY A 114 -10.42 -11.56 8.68
N ILE A 115 -10.45 -11.08 7.44
CA ILE A 115 -10.35 -11.96 6.26
C ILE A 115 -8.99 -12.67 6.19
N ALA A 116 -7.89 -11.99 6.53
CA ALA A 116 -6.57 -12.62 6.59
C ALA A 116 -6.55 -13.82 7.54
N LEU A 117 -7.15 -13.67 8.74
CA LEU A 117 -7.29 -14.76 9.71
C LEU A 117 -8.14 -15.90 9.19
N VAL A 118 -9.32 -15.60 8.64
CA VAL A 118 -10.25 -16.62 8.13
C VAL A 118 -9.61 -17.40 6.97
N LEU A 119 -9.06 -16.71 5.98
CA LEU A 119 -8.38 -17.35 4.86
C LEU A 119 -7.13 -18.10 5.28
N GLY A 120 -6.34 -17.53 6.22
CA GLY A 120 -5.16 -18.19 6.77
C GLY A 120 -5.51 -19.51 7.41
N THR A 121 -6.56 -19.55 8.23
CA THR A 121 -7.02 -20.76 8.90
C THR A 121 -7.63 -21.77 7.91
N ALA A 122 -8.53 -21.31 7.05
CA ALA A 122 -9.21 -22.17 6.07
C ALA A 122 -8.21 -22.80 5.09
N PHE A 123 -7.29 -22.03 4.55
CA PHE A 123 -6.30 -22.54 3.60
C PHE A 123 -5.26 -23.43 4.28
N TRP A 124 -4.92 -23.18 5.53
CA TRP A 124 -4.02 -24.06 6.28
C TRP A 124 -4.63 -25.45 6.50
N LEU A 125 -5.93 -25.52 6.77
CA LEU A 125 -6.65 -26.76 7.01
C LEU A 125 -6.98 -27.54 5.74
N GLU A 126 -7.48 -26.84 4.70
CA GLU A 126 -8.10 -27.47 3.54
C GLU A 126 -7.23 -27.36 2.27
N LEU A 127 -6.53 -26.24 2.09
CA LEU A 127 -5.81 -25.92 0.85
C LEU A 127 -4.44 -25.27 1.13
N PRO A 128 -3.52 -25.96 1.78
CA PRO A 128 -2.25 -25.37 2.23
C PRO A 128 -1.38 -24.80 1.09
N PHE A 129 -1.57 -25.28 -0.15
CA PHE A 129 -0.84 -24.75 -1.29
C PHE A 129 -1.28 -23.33 -1.71
N LEU A 130 -2.46 -22.86 -1.30
CA LEU A 130 -2.95 -21.51 -1.55
C LEU A 130 -2.52 -20.50 -0.49
N GLN A 131 -2.06 -20.94 0.66
CA GLN A 131 -1.65 -20.08 1.77
C GLN A 131 -0.62 -19.00 1.36
N PRO A 132 0.40 -19.27 0.53
CA PRO A 132 1.36 -18.25 0.09
C PRO A 132 0.74 -17.12 -0.74
N PHE A 133 -0.44 -17.34 -1.32
CA PHE A 133 -1.14 -16.36 -2.16
C PHE A 133 -2.08 -15.43 -1.38
N ILE A 134 -2.34 -15.69 -0.10
CA ILE A 134 -3.23 -14.86 0.73
C ILE A 134 -2.82 -13.38 0.70
N PRO A 135 -1.54 -13.00 0.86
CA PRO A 135 -1.15 -11.60 0.79
C PRO A 135 -1.50 -10.95 -0.55
N SER A 136 -1.31 -11.66 -1.67
CA SER A 136 -1.69 -11.18 -3.00
C SER A 136 -3.21 -11.04 -3.16
N LEU A 137 -4.00 -11.98 -2.63
CA LEU A 137 -5.47 -11.90 -2.64
C LEU A 137 -5.98 -10.69 -1.85
N LEU A 138 -5.41 -10.44 -0.67
CA LEU A 138 -5.78 -9.27 0.14
C LEU A 138 -5.32 -7.96 -0.50
N THR A 139 -4.19 -7.98 -1.20
CA THR A 139 -3.76 -6.85 -2.03
C THR A 139 -4.78 -6.55 -3.12
N ILE A 140 -5.32 -7.56 -3.80
CA ILE A 140 -6.37 -7.38 -4.81
C ILE A 140 -7.61 -6.74 -4.18
N LEU A 141 -8.06 -7.26 -3.06
CA LEU A 141 -9.25 -6.80 -2.35
C LEU A 141 -9.17 -5.31 -1.96
N VAL A 142 -7.97 -4.82 -1.65
CA VAL A 142 -7.73 -3.43 -1.22
C VAL A 142 -7.39 -2.50 -2.38
N ALA A 143 -6.51 -2.94 -3.28
CA ALA A 143 -6.03 -2.09 -4.38
C ALA A 143 -7.09 -1.89 -5.47
N PHE A 144 -7.83 -2.95 -5.82
CA PHE A 144 -8.82 -2.91 -6.89
C PHE A 144 -9.86 -1.78 -6.71
N PRO A 145 -10.56 -1.65 -5.55
CA PRO A 145 -11.57 -0.60 -5.41
C PRO A 145 -10.98 0.82 -5.43
N ILE A 146 -9.73 1.01 -4.98
CA ILE A 146 -9.06 2.32 -5.00
C ILE A 146 -8.73 2.70 -6.45
N LEU A 147 -8.15 1.78 -7.21
CA LEU A 147 -7.76 1.99 -8.60
C LEU A 147 -8.99 2.20 -9.50
N TYR A 148 -10.02 1.39 -9.31
CA TYR A 148 -11.29 1.50 -10.03
C TYR A 148 -11.96 2.87 -9.78
N GLN A 149 -12.04 3.29 -8.51
CA GLN A 149 -12.62 4.58 -8.17
C GLN A 149 -11.80 5.73 -8.76
N GLY A 150 -10.46 5.66 -8.66
CA GLY A 150 -9.59 6.69 -9.25
C GLY A 150 -9.77 6.83 -10.76
N PHE A 151 -9.97 5.72 -11.47
CA PHE A 151 -10.28 5.75 -12.91
C PHE A 151 -11.62 6.42 -13.18
N LEU A 152 -12.69 6.09 -12.45
CA LEU A 152 -14.00 6.70 -12.61
C LEU A 152 -14.00 8.20 -12.26
N ASP A 153 -13.34 8.56 -11.16
CA ASP A 153 -13.21 9.96 -10.74
C ASP A 153 -12.47 10.78 -11.82
N GLY A 154 -11.45 10.17 -12.45
CA GLY A 154 -10.76 10.77 -13.57
C GLY A 154 -11.66 11.01 -14.79
N ILE A 155 -12.52 10.05 -15.14
CA ILE A 155 -13.50 10.23 -16.23
C ILE A 155 -14.52 11.32 -15.88
N LEU A 156 -14.97 11.37 -14.62
CA LEU A 156 -15.91 12.40 -14.17
C LEU A 156 -15.30 13.80 -14.23
N ALA A 157 -14.00 13.93 -13.97
CA ALA A 157 -13.27 15.19 -14.01
C ALA A 157 -13.03 15.74 -15.44
N ILE A 158 -13.25 14.93 -16.48
CA ILE A 158 -13.18 15.40 -17.88
C ILE A 158 -14.27 16.42 -18.11
N GLY A 159 -13.91 17.57 -18.67
CA GLY A 159 -14.82 18.69 -18.90
C GLY A 159 -16.04 18.32 -19.78
N ASP A 160 -17.16 18.93 -19.47
CA ASP A 160 -18.43 18.65 -20.17
C ASP A 160 -18.34 18.99 -21.66
N GLU A 161 -17.53 20.01 -22.08
CA GLU A 161 -17.28 20.36 -23.47
C GLU A 161 -16.75 19.14 -24.27
N VAL A 162 -15.84 18.38 -23.72
CA VAL A 162 -15.27 17.19 -24.37
C VAL A 162 -16.33 16.08 -24.47
N LYS A 163 -17.11 15.88 -23.39
CA LYS A 163 -18.21 14.90 -23.37
C LYS A 163 -19.30 15.25 -24.37
N ASP A 164 -19.67 16.51 -24.45
CA ASP A 164 -20.70 17.00 -25.40
C ASP A 164 -20.23 16.90 -26.85
N ALA A 165 -18.96 17.18 -27.15
CA ALA A 165 -18.37 16.91 -28.46
C ALA A 165 -18.49 15.46 -28.88
N LEU A 166 -18.11 14.53 -27.96
CA LEU A 166 -18.25 13.09 -28.20
C LEU A 166 -19.71 12.65 -28.38
N ARG A 167 -20.66 13.28 -27.68
CA ARG A 167 -22.10 13.02 -27.86
C ARG A 167 -22.59 13.42 -29.22
N LEU A 168 -22.20 14.61 -29.68
CA LEU A 168 -22.57 15.11 -31.01
C LEU A 168 -22.06 14.21 -32.13
N GLU A 169 -20.87 13.62 -31.96
CA GLU A 169 -20.31 12.65 -32.88
C GLU A 169 -20.87 11.23 -32.72
N GLY A 170 -21.75 10.99 -31.73
CA GLY A 170 -22.26 9.66 -31.40
C GLY A 170 -21.15 8.70 -30.94
N ALA A 171 -20.06 9.23 -30.38
CA ALA A 171 -18.86 8.53 -30.00
C ALA A 171 -18.69 8.40 -28.49
N GLU A 172 -19.55 8.99 -27.65
CA GLU A 172 -19.40 9.05 -26.18
C GLU A 172 -19.18 7.67 -25.54
N ARG A 173 -19.79 6.63 -26.07
CA ARG A 173 -19.75 5.26 -25.54
C ARG A 173 -19.05 4.29 -26.47
N LYS A 174 -18.10 4.75 -27.27
CA LYS A 174 -17.27 3.88 -28.11
C LYS A 174 -15.97 3.55 -27.41
N MET A 175 -15.46 2.34 -27.64
CA MET A 175 -14.16 1.88 -27.09
C MET A 175 -13.02 2.83 -27.49
N GLU A 176 -13.07 3.36 -28.71
CA GLU A 176 -12.07 4.34 -29.20
C GLU A 176 -12.02 5.58 -28.32
N SER A 177 -13.17 6.14 -27.95
CA SER A 177 -13.24 7.31 -27.07
C SER A 177 -12.74 6.99 -25.65
N VAL A 178 -12.99 5.77 -25.16
CA VAL A 178 -12.45 5.35 -23.86
C VAL A 178 -10.93 5.28 -23.90
N LEU A 179 -10.36 4.68 -24.92
CA LEU A 179 -8.92 4.49 -25.03
C LEU A 179 -8.16 5.78 -25.35
N PHE A 180 -8.71 6.63 -26.25
CA PHE A 180 -7.98 7.79 -26.75
C PHE A 180 -8.35 9.10 -26.07
N VAL A 181 -9.49 9.17 -25.38
CA VAL A 181 -9.94 10.41 -24.70
C VAL A 181 -10.04 10.18 -23.19
N TYR A 182 -10.78 9.17 -22.73
CA TYR A 182 -11.04 8.99 -21.30
C TYR A 182 -9.81 8.49 -20.53
N TRP A 183 -9.05 7.53 -21.04
CA TRP A 183 -7.84 7.06 -20.37
C TRP A 183 -6.77 8.15 -20.25
N PRO A 184 -6.39 8.86 -21.33
CA PRO A 184 -5.45 9.97 -21.21
C PRO A 184 -5.97 11.10 -20.32
N GLY A 185 -7.26 11.46 -20.44
CA GLY A 185 -7.88 12.50 -19.62
C GLY A 185 -7.95 12.14 -18.13
N ALA A 186 -8.09 10.86 -17.80
CA ALA A 186 -8.11 10.36 -16.43
C ALA A 186 -6.70 10.09 -15.85
N SER A 187 -5.62 10.25 -16.62
CA SER A 187 -4.27 9.82 -16.25
C SER A 187 -3.80 10.37 -14.91
N ASN A 188 -4.09 11.63 -14.60
CA ASN A 188 -3.71 12.25 -13.33
C ASN A 188 -4.37 11.56 -12.12
N PHE A 189 -5.65 11.24 -12.23
CA PHE A 189 -6.39 10.51 -11.19
C PHE A 189 -5.93 9.07 -11.08
N ILE A 190 -5.60 8.42 -12.19
CA ILE A 190 -5.03 7.08 -12.22
C ILE A 190 -3.70 7.05 -11.47
N ILE A 191 -2.78 7.98 -11.75
CA ILE A 191 -1.48 8.06 -11.07
C ILE A 191 -1.67 8.30 -9.56
N LEU A 192 -2.60 9.19 -9.19
CA LEU A 192 -2.90 9.46 -7.79
C LEU A 192 -3.44 8.21 -7.08
N SER A 193 -4.37 7.49 -7.72
CA SER A 193 -4.93 6.25 -7.17
C SER A 193 -3.90 5.12 -7.09
N ILE A 194 -2.97 5.01 -8.05
CA ILE A 194 -1.83 4.08 -7.99
C ILE A 194 -1.00 4.34 -6.74
N THR A 195 -0.64 5.59 -6.47
CA THR A 195 0.18 5.95 -5.30
C THR A 195 -0.53 5.57 -4.00
N GLN A 196 -1.82 5.92 -3.87
CA GLN A 196 -2.62 5.57 -2.69
C GLN A 196 -2.77 4.06 -2.52
N ALA A 197 -3.08 3.35 -3.61
CA ALA A 197 -3.27 1.91 -3.61
C ALA A 197 -1.98 1.17 -3.25
N LEU A 198 -0.83 1.56 -3.77
CA LEU A 198 0.46 0.94 -3.47
C LEU A 198 0.82 1.06 -1.99
N GLY A 199 0.74 2.26 -1.42
CA GLY A 199 1.06 2.50 -0.01
C GLY A 199 0.16 1.68 0.94
N LEU A 200 -1.15 1.60 0.65
CA LEU A 200 -2.08 0.82 1.46
C LEU A 200 -1.89 -0.69 1.25
N SER A 201 -1.70 -1.13 0.02
CA SER A 201 -1.49 -2.52 -0.34
C SER A 201 -0.23 -3.11 0.29
N PHE A 202 0.86 -2.34 0.37
CA PHE A 202 2.07 -2.78 1.03
C PHE A 202 1.83 -3.09 2.51
N LYS A 203 1.13 -2.20 3.22
CA LYS A 203 0.75 -2.40 4.63
C LYS A 203 -0.10 -3.66 4.81
N VAL A 204 -1.07 -3.88 3.92
CA VAL A 204 -1.94 -5.07 3.95
C VAL A 204 -1.17 -6.34 3.62
N THR A 205 -0.23 -6.31 2.68
CA THR A 205 0.66 -7.44 2.38
C THR A 205 1.46 -7.86 3.61
N ILE A 206 2.17 -6.92 4.26
CA ILE A 206 2.95 -7.19 5.46
C ILE A 206 2.05 -7.71 6.60
N MET A 207 0.93 -7.03 6.85
CA MET A 207 -0.01 -7.44 7.89
C MET A 207 -0.57 -8.84 7.65
N SER A 208 -0.93 -9.17 6.41
CA SER A 208 -1.43 -10.51 6.08
C SER A 208 -0.36 -11.59 6.28
N GLU A 209 0.89 -11.30 5.96
CA GLU A 209 2.02 -12.21 6.22
C GLU A 209 2.26 -12.44 7.73
N ILE A 210 2.09 -11.41 8.58
CA ILE A 210 2.16 -11.55 10.04
C ILE A 210 1.06 -12.49 10.53
N VAL A 211 -0.18 -12.21 10.10
CA VAL A 211 -1.37 -12.89 10.59
C VAL A 211 -1.45 -14.35 10.11
N THR A 212 -1.11 -14.60 8.86
CA THR A 212 -1.19 -15.94 8.27
C THR A 212 -0.03 -16.82 8.69
N ASN A 213 1.02 -16.24 9.26
CA ASN A 213 2.25 -16.90 9.75
C ASN A 213 2.59 -18.16 8.97
N SER A 214 2.83 -18.02 7.68
CA SER A 214 3.12 -19.15 6.78
C SER A 214 4.52 -19.72 7.05
N GLY A 215 4.74 -20.11 8.29
CA GLY A 215 6.03 -20.56 8.86
C GLY A 215 6.63 -21.80 8.23
N THR A 216 5.89 -22.48 7.37
CA THR A 216 6.31 -23.69 6.63
C THR A 216 6.80 -23.36 5.22
N SER A 217 6.56 -22.17 4.71
CA SER A 217 6.93 -21.78 3.36
C SER A 217 8.42 -21.42 3.27
N LYS A 218 9.11 -21.97 2.26
CA LYS A 218 10.47 -21.54 1.89
C LYS A 218 10.51 -20.07 1.45
N ALA A 219 9.37 -19.50 1.05
CA ALA A 219 9.21 -18.12 0.60
C ALA A 219 8.68 -17.23 1.73
N MET A 220 9.52 -16.97 2.72
CA MET A 220 9.19 -16.11 3.87
C MET A 220 9.28 -14.63 3.47
N GLY A 221 8.16 -13.91 3.58
CA GLY A 221 8.14 -12.47 3.43
C GLY A 221 8.54 -11.73 4.71
N LEU A 222 8.65 -10.42 4.61
CA LEU A 222 9.06 -9.54 5.72
C LEU A 222 8.08 -9.61 6.90
N GLY A 223 6.76 -9.64 6.62
CA GLY A 223 5.73 -9.82 7.65
C GLY A 223 5.84 -11.17 8.35
N THR A 224 6.24 -12.23 7.64
CA THR A 224 6.49 -13.55 8.24
C THR A 224 7.68 -13.50 9.20
N LEU A 225 8.74 -12.73 8.89
CA LEU A 225 9.89 -12.54 9.80
C LEU A 225 9.47 -11.76 11.05
N ILE A 226 8.65 -10.71 10.90
CA ILE A 226 8.07 -9.98 12.04
C ILE A 226 7.25 -10.93 12.93
N GLY A 227 6.34 -11.70 12.33
CA GLY A 227 5.52 -12.66 13.06
C GLY A 227 6.35 -13.70 13.81
N LYS A 228 7.41 -14.24 13.21
CA LYS A 228 8.32 -15.19 13.85
C LYS A 228 9.10 -14.58 15.00
N ALA A 229 9.64 -13.39 14.81
CA ALA A 229 10.39 -12.69 15.86
C ALA A 229 9.52 -12.48 17.10
N ILE A 230 8.22 -12.17 16.92
CA ILE A 230 7.29 -12.01 18.05
C ILE A 230 6.89 -13.33 18.68
N THR A 231 6.50 -14.33 17.86
CA THR A 231 5.80 -15.52 18.36
C THR A 231 6.73 -16.70 18.72
N LEU A 232 7.85 -16.83 18.03
CA LEU A 232 8.77 -17.95 18.20
C LEU A 232 10.03 -17.55 18.96
N ASP A 233 10.62 -16.42 18.58
CA ASP A 233 11.93 -16.01 19.08
C ASP A 233 11.79 -15.09 20.31
N ALA A 234 10.59 -14.52 20.57
CA ALA A 234 10.30 -13.50 21.58
C ALA A 234 11.29 -12.31 21.51
N ASP A 235 11.76 -12.00 20.30
CA ASP A 235 12.74 -10.97 20.02
C ASP A 235 12.04 -9.71 19.52
N LEU A 236 11.76 -8.79 20.44
CA LEU A 236 11.10 -7.52 20.13
C LEU A 236 12.00 -6.56 19.36
N GLU A 237 13.33 -6.63 19.54
CA GLU A 237 14.26 -5.77 18.81
C GLU A 237 14.27 -6.15 17.32
N ALA A 238 14.39 -7.43 16.99
CA ALA A 238 14.28 -7.90 15.62
C ALA A 238 12.91 -7.64 15.01
N ALA A 239 11.80 -7.85 15.76
CA ALA A 239 10.45 -7.57 15.27
C ALA A 239 10.24 -6.11 14.89
N LEU A 240 10.69 -5.20 15.75
CA LEU A 240 10.63 -3.74 15.50
C LEU A 240 11.62 -3.33 14.41
N GLY A 241 12.80 -3.96 14.34
CA GLY A 241 13.78 -3.75 13.26
C GLY A 241 13.19 -4.08 11.88
N TYR A 242 12.58 -5.27 11.72
CA TYR A 242 11.88 -5.64 10.48
C TYR A 242 10.69 -4.72 10.19
N SER A 243 9.95 -4.30 11.22
CA SER A 243 8.84 -3.35 11.06
C SER A 243 9.32 -1.99 10.57
N LEU A 244 10.44 -1.49 11.08
CA LEU A 244 11.05 -0.25 10.62
C LEU A 244 11.56 -0.37 9.17
N ILE A 245 12.14 -1.51 8.79
CA ILE A 245 12.51 -1.80 7.40
C ILE A 245 11.27 -1.73 6.50
N ALA A 246 10.14 -2.32 6.93
CA ALA A 246 8.88 -2.23 6.18
C ALA A 246 8.41 -0.77 6.01
N VAL A 247 8.49 0.05 7.05
CA VAL A 247 8.16 1.49 6.97
C VAL A 247 9.08 2.22 6.00
N LEU A 248 10.39 1.95 6.04
CA LEU A 248 11.35 2.56 5.12
C LEU A 248 11.07 2.20 3.65
N LEU A 249 10.65 0.96 3.40
CA LEU A 249 10.24 0.54 2.04
C LEU A 249 9.00 1.28 1.55
N VAL A 250 8.01 1.54 2.42
CA VAL A 250 6.85 2.39 2.06
C VAL A 250 7.32 3.79 1.68
N PHE A 251 8.22 4.39 2.45
CA PHE A 251 8.77 5.72 2.11
C PHE A 251 9.54 5.73 0.79
N VAL A 252 10.26 4.65 0.46
CA VAL A 252 10.93 4.53 -0.84
C VAL A 252 9.90 4.48 -1.96
N VAL A 253 8.84 3.69 -1.83
CA VAL A 253 7.76 3.61 -2.81
C VAL A 253 7.06 4.96 -2.97
N ASP A 254 6.66 5.59 -1.86
CA ASP A 254 6.03 6.92 -1.89
C ASP A 254 6.96 7.98 -2.51
N GLY A 255 8.26 7.90 -2.24
CA GLY A 255 9.28 8.80 -2.80
C GLY A 255 9.38 8.72 -4.33
N ILE A 256 9.25 7.52 -4.91
CA ILE A 256 9.25 7.31 -6.37
C ILE A 256 8.08 8.07 -7.02
N PHE A 257 6.91 8.07 -6.37
CA PHE A 257 5.70 8.71 -6.87
C PHE A 257 5.53 10.17 -6.42
N PHE A 258 6.44 10.68 -5.58
CA PHE A 258 6.34 12.04 -5.04
C PHE A 258 6.34 13.12 -6.11
N PHE A 259 7.21 13.05 -7.10
CA PHE A 259 7.33 14.04 -8.16
C PHE A 259 6.11 14.06 -9.10
N PRO A 260 5.65 12.92 -9.64
CA PRO A 260 4.42 12.88 -10.42
C PRO A 260 3.21 13.43 -9.64
N LYS A 261 3.03 13.00 -8.40
CA LYS A 261 1.94 13.43 -7.53
C LYS A 261 1.91 14.94 -7.32
N LYS A 262 3.05 15.55 -7.00
CA LYS A 262 3.14 16.99 -6.76
C LYS A 262 2.78 17.81 -8.00
N LYS A 263 3.25 17.37 -9.18
CA LYS A 263 2.92 18.03 -10.44
C LYS A 263 1.42 17.98 -10.74
N ILE A 264 0.79 16.82 -10.50
CA ILE A 264 -0.63 16.59 -10.70
C ILE A 264 -1.48 17.42 -9.71
N GLU A 265 -1.09 17.49 -8.43
CA GLU A 265 -1.80 18.31 -7.44
C GLU A 265 -1.74 19.81 -7.77
N GLU A 266 -0.64 20.28 -8.34
CA GLU A 266 -0.52 21.66 -8.85
C GLU A 266 -1.44 21.91 -10.06
N GLU A 267 -1.53 20.97 -11.02
CA GLU A 267 -2.40 21.08 -12.20
C GLU A 267 -3.91 20.99 -11.88
N ILE A 268 -4.31 20.27 -10.84
CA ILE A 268 -5.74 20.19 -10.42
C ILE A 268 -6.16 21.41 -9.60
N SER A 269 -5.21 22.13 -8.98
CA SER A 269 -5.50 23.29 -8.12
C SER A 269 -5.56 24.62 -8.87
N ASP A 270 -5.08 24.66 -10.11
CA ASP A 270 -5.17 25.81 -11.02
C ASP A 270 -6.38 25.70 -11.93
#